data_57669662ddc0fcd90bccdc3a5f6c0e01
#
_entry.id   57669662ddc0fcd90bccdc3a5f6c0e01
#
_cell.length_a   1.000
_cell.length_b   1.000
_cell.length_c   1.000
_cell.angle_alpha   90.00
_cell.angle_beta   90.00
_cell.angle_gamma   90.00
#
_symmetry.space_group_name_H-M   'P 1'
#
loop_
_entity.id
_entity.type
_entity.pdbx_description
1 polymer ?
#
loop_
_entity_poly.entity_id
_entity_poly.type
_entity_poly.pdbx_seq_one_letter_code
_entity_poly.pdbx_strand_id
1 'polypeptide(L)'
;VTKREGMDKLLEFIRKGDFYTAPASTRFHSCHEGGLLEHSLNVFHALTAKKTTGIWQEKLKDVAYESLAICALLHDLCKTYFYTTDYRNKKNEQGIWERVPYYTIDDKIPYGHGEKSVMMIEEYIKLLPAERYAIRWHMGWTEPKENYNALGTAMEKYPLILALHEANLEATYLMEEKQ
;
A
#
# COMPACT_ATOMS: atom_id res chain seq x y z
N VAL A 1 5.32 -9.46 -16.01
CA VAL A 1 6.50 -9.82 -15.22
C VAL A 1 7.54 -8.73 -15.43
N THR A 2 7.93 -8.08 -14.35
CA THR A 2 8.95 -7.02 -14.38
C THR A 2 10.34 -7.63 -14.63
N LYS A 3 11.13 -7.00 -15.52
CA LYS A 3 12.50 -7.42 -15.84
C LYS A 3 13.55 -6.50 -15.19
N ARG A 4 13.15 -5.73 -14.19
CA ARG A 4 14.01 -4.75 -13.53
C ARG A 4 15.11 -5.47 -12.74
N GLU A 5 16.36 -4.99 -12.87
CA GLU A 5 17.49 -5.53 -12.11
C GLU A 5 17.18 -5.50 -10.60
N GLY A 6 17.46 -6.60 -9.89
CA GLY A 6 17.21 -6.76 -8.46
C GLY A 6 15.80 -7.22 -8.09
N MET A 7 14.87 -7.35 -9.06
CA MET A 7 13.50 -7.77 -8.81
C MET A 7 13.41 -9.18 -8.21
N ASP A 8 14.29 -10.07 -8.59
CA ASP A 8 14.41 -11.42 -8.04
C ASP A 8 14.69 -11.41 -6.53
N LYS A 9 15.60 -10.53 -6.10
CA LYS A 9 15.94 -10.34 -4.68
C LYS A 9 14.80 -9.71 -3.89
N LEU A 10 14.11 -8.72 -4.47
CA LEU A 10 12.92 -8.11 -3.87
C LEU A 10 11.81 -9.16 -3.68
N LEU A 11 11.55 -9.98 -4.69
CA LEU A 11 10.57 -11.06 -4.59
C LEU A 11 10.99 -12.13 -3.59
N GLU A 12 12.28 -12.40 -3.43
CA GLU A 12 12.79 -13.29 -2.39
C GLU A 12 12.55 -12.72 -0.98
N PHE A 13 12.81 -11.41 -0.78
CA PHE A 13 12.49 -10.71 0.47
C PHE A 13 11.00 -10.81 0.81
N ILE A 14 10.11 -10.51 -0.16
CA ILE A 14 8.66 -10.59 -0.01
C ILE A 14 8.22 -12.03 0.36
N ARG A 15 8.78 -13.05 -0.29
CA ARG A 15 8.45 -14.46 -0.03
C ARG A 15 8.91 -14.96 1.34
N LYS A 16 10.05 -14.47 1.82
CA LYS A 16 10.59 -14.82 3.15
C LYS A 16 9.92 -14.04 4.27
N GLY A 17 9.35 -12.89 3.95
CA GLY A 17 8.63 -12.03 4.88
C GLY A 17 7.18 -12.45 5.09
N ASP A 18 6.48 -11.63 5.85
CA ASP A 18 5.08 -11.83 6.18
C ASP A 18 4.12 -11.06 5.25
N PHE A 19 4.60 -10.48 4.15
CA PHE A 19 3.79 -9.70 3.20
C PHE A 19 2.52 -10.45 2.76
N TYR A 20 2.62 -11.77 2.56
CA TYR A 20 1.49 -12.60 2.11
C TYR A 20 0.51 -12.96 3.23
N THR A 21 0.89 -12.79 4.48
CA THR A 21 0.09 -13.16 5.65
C THR A 21 -0.27 -11.96 6.53
N ALA A 22 0.44 -10.84 6.39
CA ALA A 22 0.18 -9.63 7.15
C ALA A 22 -1.22 -9.05 6.86
N PRO A 23 -1.88 -8.42 7.84
CA PRO A 23 -3.09 -7.64 7.61
C PRO A 23 -2.77 -6.31 6.90
N ALA A 24 -3.75 -5.71 6.22
CA ALA A 24 -3.58 -4.37 5.65
C ALA A 24 -3.73 -3.26 6.71
N SER A 25 -4.48 -3.53 7.77
CA SER A 25 -4.71 -2.59 8.88
C SER A 25 -4.95 -3.33 10.20
N THR A 26 -4.98 -2.60 11.32
CA THR A 26 -5.29 -3.17 12.64
C THR A 26 -6.79 -3.28 12.91
N ARG A 27 -7.66 -2.54 12.18
CA ARG A 27 -9.10 -2.47 12.48
C ARG A 27 -9.98 -1.81 11.40
N PHE A 28 -9.42 -1.38 10.25
CA PHE A 28 -10.22 -0.61 9.29
C PHE A 28 -10.66 -1.47 8.11
N HIS A 29 -9.75 -1.82 7.25
CA HIS A 29 -10.00 -2.62 6.06
C HIS A 29 -9.01 -3.78 6.03
N SER A 30 -9.42 -4.91 5.44
CA SER A 30 -8.58 -6.12 5.28
C SER A 30 -7.75 -6.45 6.53
N CYS A 31 -8.42 -6.38 7.72
CA CYS A 31 -7.81 -6.65 9.04
C CYS A 31 -7.83 -8.15 9.34
N HIS A 32 -7.27 -8.95 8.44
CA HIS A 32 -7.18 -10.42 8.53
C HIS A 32 -5.88 -10.91 7.92
N GLU A 33 -5.59 -12.18 8.14
CA GLU A 33 -4.43 -12.83 7.53
C GLU A 33 -4.52 -12.76 6.00
N GLY A 34 -3.45 -12.26 5.34
CA GLY A 34 -3.40 -12.05 3.91
C GLY A 34 -4.03 -10.73 3.42
N GLY A 35 -4.56 -9.91 4.34
CA GLY A 35 -5.20 -8.64 4.00
C GLY A 35 -4.29 -7.67 3.24
N LEU A 36 -2.99 -7.65 3.54
CA LEU A 36 -2.03 -6.80 2.82
C LEU A 36 -1.89 -7.19 1.34
N LEU A 37 -1.83 -8.49 1.06
CA LEU A 37 -1.80 -8.99 -0.32
C LEU A 37 -3.10 -8.67 -1.06
N GLU A 38 -4.25 -8.92 -0.41
CA GLU A 38 -5.58 -8.63 -0.97
C GLU A 38 -5.70 -7.15 -1.32
N HIS A 39 -5.37 -6.26 -0.38
CA HIS A 39 -5.35 -4.82 -0.60
C HIS A 39 -4.47 -4.42 -1.78
N SER A 40 -3.22 -4.92 -1.82
CA SER A 40 -2.29 -4.61 -2.89
C SER A 40 -2.82 -5.05 -4.27
N LEU A 41 -3.49 -6.19 -4.35
CA LEU A 41 -4.12 -6.68 -5.58
C LEU A 41 -5.33 -5.82 -5.98
N ASN A 42 -6.17 -5.41 -5.03
CA ASN A 42 -7.31 -4.52 -5.27
C ASN A 42 -6.83 -3.16 -5.80
N VAL A 43 -5.80 -2.58 -5.18
CA VAL A 43 -5.17 -1.34 -5.68
C VAL A 43 -4.60 -1.52 -7.08
N PHE A 44 -3.98 -2.67 -7.37
CA PHE A 44 -3.47 -2.96 -8.72
C PHE A 44 -4.60 -3.05 -9.76
N HIS A 45 -5.71 -3.70 -9.45
CA HIS A 45 -6.87 -3.77 -10.33
C HIS A 45 -7.48 -2.38 -10.57
N ALA A 46 -7.71 -1.60 -9.51
CA ALA A 46 -8.24 -0.24 -9.62
C ALA A 46 -7.30 0.69 -10.44
N LEU A 47 -5.99 0.66 -10.16
CA LEU A 47 -5.02 1.50 -10.87
C LEU A 47 -4.89 1.13 -12.35
N THR A 48 -4.86 -0.15 -12.67
CA THR A 48 -4.75 -0.60 -14.07
C THR A 48 -6.00 -0.30 -14.87
N ALA A 49 -7.19 -0.38 -14.28
CA ALA A 49 -8.45 0.01 -14.92
C ALA A 49 -8.45 1.49 -15.31
N LYS A 50 -7.87 2.37 -14.51
CA LYS A 50 -7.76 3.81 -14.83
C LYS A 50 -7.03 4.07 -16.15
N LYS A 51 -6.02 3.25 -16.51
CA LYS A 51 -5.25 3.46 -17.75
C LYS A 51 -6.10 3.41 -19.03
N THR A 52 -7.28 2.82 -18.98
CA THR A 52 -8.17 2.65 -20.12
C THR A 52 -9.45 3.48 -20.04
N THR A 53 -9.61 4.33 -19.01
CA THR A 53 -10.88 5.02 -18.74
C THR A 53 -10.71 6.53 -18.55
N GLY A 54 -11.67 7.28 -19.10
CA GLY A 54 -11.84 8.71 -18.86
C GLY A 54 -10.58 9.55 -19.05
N ILE A 55 -10.40 10.53 -18.19
CA ILE A 55 -9.24 11.44 -18.21
C ILE A 55 -7.91 10.69 -17.94
N TRP A 56 -7.96 9.56 -17.22
CA TRP A 56 -6.77 8.79 -16.86
C TRP A 56 -6.11 8.13 -18.06
N GLN A 57 -6.89 7.77 -19.10
CA GLN A 57 -6.34 7.18 -20.31
C GLN A 57 -5.26 8.10 -20.95
N GLU A 58 -5.51 9.40 -21.00
CA GLU A 58 -4.54 10.37 -21.52
C GLU A 58 -3.39 10.62 -20.52
N LYS A 59 -3.71 10.76 -19.23
CA LYS A 59 -2.72 11.08 -18.19
C LYS A 59 -1.73 9.96 -17.90
N LEU A 60 -2.15 8.72 -18.09
CA LEU A 60 -1.32 7.52 -17.84
C LEU A 60 -0.86 6.83 -19.13
N LYS A 61 -1.07 7.40 -20.32
CA LYS A 61 -0.74 6.75 -21.60
C LYS A 61 0.72 6.28 -21.68
N ASP A 62 1.64 7.11 -21.22
CA ASP A 62 3.09 6.85 -21.25
C ASP A 62 3.60 6.10 -20.01
N VAL A 63 2.76 5.81 -19.02
CA VAL A 63 3.14 5.04 -17.85
C VAL A 63 3.11 3.55 -18.20
N ALA A 64 4.26 2.89 -18.07
CA ALA A 64 4.36 1.45 -18.34
C ALA A 64 3.51 0.63 -17.35
N TYR A 65 2.95 -0.50 -17.78
CA TYR A 65 2.25 -1.43 -16.88
C TYR A 65 3.15 -1.96 -15.77
N GLU A 66 4.46 -2.08 -16.01
CA GLU A 66 5.43 -2.41 -14.98
C GLU A 66 5.42 -1.38 -13.85
N SER A 67 5.39 -0.09 -14.17
CA SER A 67 5.33 0.99 -13.17
C SER A 67 4.03 0.97 -12.38
N LEU A 68 2.90 0.69 -13.04
CA LEU A 68 1.61 0.52 -12.34
C LEU A 68 1.67 -0.65 -11.37
N ALA A 69 2.24 -1.78 -11.80
CA ALA A 69 2.40 -2.97 -10.94
C ALA A 69 3.31 -2.69 -9.74
N ILE A 70 4.46 -2.06 -9.95
CA ILE A 70 5.40 -1.70 -8.87
C ILE A 70 4.70 -0.77 -7.88
N CYS A 71 4.06 0.31 -8.36
CA CYS A 71 3.39 1.26 -7.49
C CYS A 71 2.26 0.62 -6.70
N ALA A 72 1.36 -0.11 -7.36
CA ALA A 72 0.18 -0.66 -6.71
C ALA A 72 0.51 -1.83 -5.76
N LEU A 73 1.38 -2.75 -6.19
CA LEU A 73 1.68 -3.94 -5.38
C LEU A 73 2.65 -3.67 -4.23
N LEU A 74 3.43 -2.59 -4.30
CA LEU A 74 4.49 -2.33 -3.34
C LEU A 74 4.33 -1.01 -2.55
N HIS A 75 3.25 -0.22 -2.78
CA HIS A 75 3.06 1.05 -2.07
C HIS A 75 3.07 0.88 -0.55
N ASP A 76 2.59 -0.24 -0.08
CA ASP A 76 2.46 -0.61 1.33
C ASP A 76 3.50 -1.66 1.80
N LEU A 77 4.64 -1.80 1.09
CA LEU A 77 5.70 -2.74 1.47
C LEU A 77 6.22 -2.48 2.89
N CYS A 78 6.11 -1.25 3.39
CA CYS A 78 6.43 -0.84 4.75
C CYS A 78 5.66 -1.61 5.84
N LYS A 79 4.55 -2.27 5.48
CA LYS A 79 3.73 -3.09 6.38
C LYS A 79 4.28 -4.51 6.57
N THR A 80 5.33 -4.89 5.85
CA THR A 80 6.06 -6.15 6.09
C THR A 80 6.80 -6.07 7.42
N TYR A 81 6.60 -7.06 8.31
CA TYR A 81 7.11 -7.09 9.69
C TYR A 81 6.67 -5.91 10.56
N PHE A 82 5.51 -5.34 10.27
CA PHE A 82 4.98 -4.14 10.91
C PHE A 82 3.96 -4.46 12.01
N TYR A 83 3.28 -5.60 11.89
CA TYR A 83 2.23 -5.99 12.82
C TYR A 83 2.67 -7.14 13.73
N THR A 84 2.09 -7.16 14.92
CA THR A 84 2.14 -8.28 15.85
C THR A 84 0.74 -8.59 16.38
N THR A 85 0.55 -9.77 16.94
CA THR A 85 -0.71 -10.18 17.56
C THR A 85 -0.64 -10.00 19.06
N ASP A 86 -1.62 -9.30 19.61
CA ASP A 86 -1.86 -9.17 21.04
C ASP A 86 -3.26 -9.71 21.38
N TYR A 87 -3.62 -9.78 22.67
CA TYR A 87 -4.89 -10.34 23.12
C TYR A 87 -5.64 -9.38 24.00
N ARG A 88 -6.97 -9.30 23.79
CA ARG A 88 -7.88 -8.50 24.61
C ARG A 88 -9.09 -9.33 25.03
N ASN A 89 -9.68 -8.95 26.16
CA ASN A 89 -10.96 -9.53 26.60
C ASN A 89 -12.10 -8.84 25.86
N LYS A 90 -12.99 -9.62 25.22
CA LYS A 90 -14.19 -9.17 24.53
C LYS A 90 -15.36 -10.05 24.95
N LYS A 91 -16.56 -9.48 25.12
CA LYS A 91 -17.77 -10.28 25.31
C LYS A 91 -18.22 -10.85 23.97
N ASN A 92 -18.50 -12.15 23.95
CA ASN A 92 -19.17 -12.80 22.83
C ASN A 92 -20.66 -12.47 22.79
N GLU A 93 -21.38 -13.01 21.81
CA GLU A 93 -22.83 -12.80 21.63
C GLU A 93 -23.67 -13.28 22.83
N GLN A 94 -23.17 -14.25 23.61
CA GLN A 94 -23.80 -14.75 24.82
C GLN A 94 -23.44 -13.95 26.08
N GLY A 95 -22.65 -12.86 25.95
CA GLY A 95 -22.22 -12.02 27.06
C GLY A 95 -21.07 -12.59 27.90
N ILE A 96 -20.47 -13.69 27.47
CA ILE A 96 -19.32 -14.34 28.13
C ILE A 96 -18.02 -13.67 27.71
N TRP A 97 -17.13 -13.41 28.67
CA TRP A 97 -15.81 -12.84 28.37
C TRP A 97 -14.90 -13.90 27.75
N GLU A 98 -14.34 -13.58 26.58
CA GLU A 98 -13.38 -14.39 25.87
C GLU A 98 -12.12 -13.59 25.59
N ARG A 99 -10.96 -14.27 25.60
CA ARG A 99 -9.68 -13.70 25.22
C ARG A 99 -9.50 -13.87 23.70
N VAL A 100 -9.61 -12.77 22.96
CA VAL A 100 -9.54 -12.78 21.51
C VAL A 100 -8.26 -12.11 21.01
N PRO A 101 -7.61 -12.64 19.96
CA PRO A 101 -6.46 -12.00 19.34
C PRO A 101 -6.88 -10.73 18.58
N TYR A 102 -5.98 -9.79 18.46
CA TYR A 102 -6.09 -8.63 17.59
C TYR A 102 -4.72 -8.17 17.11
N TYR A 103 -4.68 -7.53 15.96
CA TYR A 103 -3.43 -6.95 15.44
C TYR A 103 -3.10 -5.63 16.12
N THR A 104 -1.83 -5.44 16.43
CA THR A 104 -1.25 -4.19 16.92
C THR A 104 0.01 -3.86 16.16
N ILE A 105 0.46 -2.61 16.23
CA ILE A 105 1.63 -2.11 15.51
C ILE A 105 2.87 -2.37 16.37
N ASP A 106 3.91 -2.92 15.73
CA ASP A 106 5.25 -3.08 16.27
C ASP A 106 6.29 -2.57 15.25
N ASP A 107 6.25 -1.27 14.96
CA ASP A 107 7.10 -0.66 13.94
C ASP A 107 8.57 -0.62 14.38
N LYS A 108 9.38 -1.48 13.77
CA LYS A 108 10.83 -1.54 14.02
C LYS A 108 11.61 -0.44 13.29
N ILE A 109 10.99 0.21 12.28
CA ILE A 109 11.64 1.22 11.43
C ILE A 109 10.69 2.41 11.29
N PRO A 110 10.61 3.32 12.30
CA PRO A 110 9.69 4.45 12.28
C PRO A 110 10.21 5.56 11.36
N TYR A 111 10.05 5.39 10.05
CA TYR A 111 10.57 6.29 9.01
C TYR A 111 9.49 7.05 8.22
N GLY A 112 8.24 6.90 8.60
CA GLY A 112 7.09 7.37 7.82
C GLY A 112 6.56 6.29 6.88
N HIS A 113 5.30 6.41 6.45
CA HIS A 113 4.62 5.33 5.77
C HIS A 113 5.10 5.15 4.32
N GLY A 114 4.92 6.18 3.47
CA GLY A 114 5.32 6.14 2.07
C GLY A 114 6.84 6.14 1.90
N GLU A 115 7.57 6.90 2.72
CA GLU A 115 9.04 6.95 2.71
C GLU A 115 9.66 5.60 3.01
N LYS A 116 9.13 4.88 4.00
CA LYS A 116 9.59 3.55 4.38
C LYS A 116 9.41 2.55 3.24
N SER A 117 8.25 2.58 2.56
CA SER A 117 8.03 1.72 1.38
C SER A 117 9.04 2.01 0.28
N VAL A 118 9.27 3.29 -0.06
CA VAL A 118 10.29 3.69 -1.05
C VAL A 118 11.67 3.18 -0.65
N MET A 119 12.09 3.43 0.60
CA MET A 119 13.38 3.00 1.12
C MET A 119 13.55 1.47 1.00
N MET A 120 12.58 0.69 1.45
CA MET A 120 12.64 -0.77 1.42
C MET A 120 12.69 -1.32 -0.02
N ILE A 121 11.96 -0.71 -0.96
CA ILE A 121 12.00 -1.10 -2.37
C ILE A 121 13.36 -0.79 -2.99
N GLU A 122 13.91 0.40 -2.71
CA GLU A 122 15.17 0.87 -3.29
C GLU A 122 16.42 0.15 -2.75
N GLU A 123 16.29 -0.66 -1.71
CA GLU A 123 17.34 -1.62 -1.32
C GLU A 123 17.55 -2.71 -2.37
N TYR A 124 16.58 -2.95 -3.26
CA TYR A 124 16.60 -4.05 -4.22
C TYR A 124 16.54 -3.56 -5.67
N ILE A 125 15.60 -2.65 -5.97
CA ILE A 125 15.38 -2.15 -7.33
C ILE A 125 15.43 -0.63 -7.35
N LYS A 126 15.89 -0.06 -8.47
CA LYS A 126 15.83 1.38 -8.68
C LYS A 126 14.44 1.79 -9.14
N LEU A 127 13.77 2.66 -8.39
CA LEU A 127 12.51 3.28 -8.77
C LEU A 127 12.71 4.42 -9.77
N LEU A 128 11.80 4.54 -10.73
CA LEU A 128 11.70 5.74 -11.56
C LEU A 128 11.18 6.92 -10.71
N PRO A 129 11.50 8.19 -11.07
CA PRO A 129 11.02 9.34 -10.31
C PRO A 129 9.50 9.33 -10.06
N ALA A 130 8.69 9.08 -11.11
CA ALA A 130 7.24 9.02 -10.96
C ALA A 130 6.75 7.92 -10.02
N GLU A 131 7.41 6.74 -10.01
CA GLU A 131 7.10 5.64 -9.11
C GLU A 131 7.43 6.00 -7.65
N ARG A 132 8.62 6.56 -7.43
CA ARG A 132 9.08 7.01 -6.11
C ARG A 132 8.11 8.03 -5.51
N TYR A 133 7.71 9.04 -6.29
CA TYR A 133 6.76 10.04 -5.86
C TYR A 133 5.36 9.46 -5.63
N ALA A 134 4.90 8.54 -6.49
CA ALA A 134 3.60 7.91 -6.34
C ALA A 134 3.52 7.09 -5.05
N ILE A 135 4.53 6.25 -4.79
CA ILE A 135 4.60 5.46 -3.55
C ILE A 135 4.75 6.36 -2.32
N ARG A 136 5.65 7.38 -2.38
CA ARG A 136 5.83 8.30 -1.25
C ARG A 136 4.54 9.02 -0.87
N TRP A 137 3.75 9.46 -1.84
CA TRP A 137 2.59 10.32 -1.62
C TRP A 137 1.24 9.62 -1.76
N HIS A 138 1.21 8.27 -1.78
CA HIS A 138 -0.04 7.53 -2.00
C HIS A 138 -1.11 7.78 -0.92
N MET A 139 -0.72 8.18 0.29
CA MET A 139 -1.64 8.56 1.35
C MET A 139 -2.38 9.89 1.09
N GLY A 140 -1.93 10.67 0.11
CA GLY A 140 -2.58 11.91 -0.31
C GLY A 140 -2.77 12.91 0.84
N TRP A 141 -3.95 13.49 0.94
CA TRP A 141 -4.25 14.56 1.90
C TRP A 141 -4.42 14.10 3.35
N THR A 142 -4.11 12.83 3.66
CA THR A 142 -3.97 12.37 5.05
C THR A 142 -2.57 12.64 5.62
N GLU A 143 -1.66 13.16 4.81
CA GLU A 143 -0.36 13.65 5.23
C GLU A 143 -0.49 14.82 6.23
N PRO A 144 0.55 15.09 7.05
CA PRO A 144 0.64 16.31 7.85
C PRO A 144 0.51 17.57 6.98
N LYS A 145 -0.15 18.60 7.50
CA LYS A 145 -0.43 19.85 6.75
C LYS A 145 0.83 20.55 6.24
N GLU A 146 1.95 20.38 6.92
CA GLU A 146 3.25 20.90 6.54
C GLU A 146 3.70 20.38 5.17
N ASN A 147 3.21 19.19 4.77
CA ASN A 147 3.54 18.54 3.51
C ASN A 147 2.62 18.95 2.34
N TYR A 148 1.52 19.67 2.58
CA TYR A 148 0.50 19.93 1.55
C TYR A 148 1.02 20.69 0.33
N ASN A 149 1.92 21.66 0.51
CA ASN A 149 2.52 22.38 -0.61
C ASN A 149 3.39 21.45 -1.48
N ALA A 150 4.20 20.61 -0.85
CA ALA A 150 5.04 19.64 -1.54
C ALA A 150 4.19 18.58 -2.25
N LEU A 151 3.16 18.07 -1.59
CA LEU A 151 2.21 17.11 -2.15
C LEU A 151 1.47 17.69 -3.37
N GLY A 152 0.91 18.91 -3.27
CA GLY A 152 0.23 19.58 -4.37
C GLY A 152 1.13 19.74 -5.59
N THR A 153 2.35 20.26 -5.39
CA THR A 153 3.34 20.40 -6.46
C THR A 153 3.74 19.05 -7.08
N ALA A 154 3.86 18.01 -6.25
CA ALA A 154 4.18 16.67 -6.73
C ALA A 154 3.02 16.09 -7.58
N MET A 155 1.77 16.24 -7.16
CA MET A 155 0.58 15.78 -7.90
C MET A 155 0.44 16.47 -9.26
N GLU A 156 0.71 17.78 -9.35
CA GLU A 156 0.74 18.50 -10.63
C GLU A 156 1.78 17.93 -11.60
N LYS A 157 2.94 17.57 -11.07
CA LYS A 157 4.06 17.07 -11.86
C LYS A 157 3.93 15.60 -12.26
N TYR A 158 3.36 14.79 -11.39
CA TYR A 158 3.25 13.33 -11.56
C TYR A 158 1.81 12.85 -11.32
N PRO A 159 0.97 12.81 -12.37
CA PRO A 159 -0.43 12.35 -12.25
C PRO A 159 -0.59 10.94 -11.64
N LEU A 160 0.46 10.10 -11.72
CA LEU A 160 0.48 8.77 -11.12
C LEU A 160 0.28 8.80 -9.60
N ILE A 161 0.66 9.89 -8.91
CA ILE A 161 0.42 10.05 -7.46
C ILE A 161 -1.08 10.03 -7.18
N LEU A 162 -1.83 10.91 -7.87
CA LEU A 162 -3.29 11.01 -7.68
C LEU A 162 -3.98 9.72 -8.11
N ALA A 163 -3.54 9.12 -9.23
CA ALA A 163 -4.11 7.85 -9.71
C ALA A 163 -3.94 6.72 -8.69
N LEU A 164 -2.76 6.60 -8.07
CA LEU A 164 -2.50 5.60 -7.03
C LEU A 164 -3.29 5.90 -5.75
N HIS A 165 -3.35 7.18 -5.33
CA HIS A 165 -4.13 7.59 -4.18
C HIS A 165 -5.63 7.26 -4.33
N GLU A 166 -6.22 7.58 -5.48
CA GLU A 166 -7.62 7.21 -5.76
C GLU A 166 -7.80 5.69 -5.80
N ALA A 167 -6.89 4.95 -6.45
CA ALA A 167 -6.96 3.49 -6.50
C ALA A 167 -6.88 2.87 -5.10
N ASN A 168 -6.06 3.42 -4.21
CA ASN A 168 -5.98 3.03 -2.80
C ASN A 168 -7.29 3.28 -2.05
N LEU A 169 -7.94 4.45 -2.28
CA LEU A 169 -9.25 4.74 -1.70
C LEU A 169 -10.35 3.83 -2.27
N GLU A 170 -10.35 3.58 -3.58
CA GLU A 170 -11.30 2.66 -4.23
C GLU A 170 -11.18 1.24 -3.66
N ALA A 171 -9.96 0.72 -3.50
CA ALA A 171 -9.72 -0.55 -2.86
C ALA A 171 -10.30 -0.56 -1.44
N THR A 172 -9.88 0.38 -0.60
CA THR A 172 -10.26 0.46 0.82
C THR A 172 -11.77 0.63 1.04
N TYR A 173 -12.45 1.44 0.23
CA TYR A 173 -13.85 1.82 0.51
C TYR A 173 -14.88 1.11 -0.35
N LEU A 174 -14.49 0.57 -1.52
CA LEU A 174 -15.43 0.00 -2.48
C LEU A 174 -15.21 -1.49 -2.75
N MET A 175 -14.00 -2.04 -2.48
CA MET A 175 -13.65 -3.41 -2.84
C MET A 175 -13.41 -4.31 -1.62
N GLU A 176 -13.09 -3.74 -0.46
CA GLU A 176 -12.69 -4.47 0.74
C GLU A 176 -13.77 -4.42 1.82
N GLU A 177 -13.92 -5.55 2.54
CA GLU A 177 -14.85 -5.62 3.66
C GLU A 177 -14.31 -4.83 4.87
N LYS A 178 -15.21 -4.07 5.49
CA LYS A 178 -14.97 -3.41 6.78
C LYS A 178 -15.39 -4.35 7.90
N GLN A 179 -14.49 -4.60 8.82
CA GLN A 179 -14.78 -5.38 10.03
C GLN A 179 -15.29 -4.50 11.17
#